data_1dd1e6cdcd599c07ced7e4d19cdb5605
#
_entry.id   1dd1e6cdcd599c07ced7e4d19cdb5605
#
_cell.length_a   1.000
_cell.length_b   1.000
_cell.length_c   1.000
_cell.angle_alpha   90.00
_cell.angle_beta   90.00
_cell.angle_gamma   90.00
#
_symmetry.space_group_name_H-M   'P 1'
#
loop_
_entity.id
_entity.type
_entity.pdbx_description
1 polymer ?
#
loop_
_entity_poly.entity_id
_entity_poly.type
_entity_poly.pdbx_seq_one_letter_code
_entity_poly.pdbx_strand_id
1 'polypeptide(L)'
;MAITKDQTGKLSAQVYALVRACPKGRVTTYGWLAGAVGYPRGARMIGWIMSATPANLNVPAHRVISKEGVLTGSKAFGAKDRMRTLLEEDGVSFEPDGRVDMKRFGWDPRLDLNPDELREVLDSAQTLRVNPPDTLLRLLNDDPASPFKLSDPL
;
A
#
# COMPACT_ATOMS: atom_id res chain seq x y z
N MET A 1 14.97 -11.89 10.35
CA MET A 1 14.43 -13.19 9.95
C MET A 1 13.90 -13.11 8.52
N ALA A 2 14.22 -14.08 7.68
CA ALA A 2 13.80 -14.08 6.29
C ALA A 2 12.29 -14.32 6.15
N ILE A 3 11.71 -13.72 5.11
CA ILE A 3 10.32 -13.98 4.73
C ILE A 3 10.30 -14.96 3.55
N THR A 4 9.39 -15.92 3.59
CA THR A 4 9.22 -16.90 2.51
C THR A 4 8.35 -16.33 1.38
N LYS A 5 8.34 -17.03 0.23
CA LYS A 5 7.48 -16.65 -0.89
C LYS A 5 6.00 -16.70 -0.51
N ASP A 6 5.60 -17.73 0.23
CA ASP A 6 4.21 -17.87 0.70
C ASP A 6 3.82 -16.74 1.65
N GLN A 7 4.69 -16.42 2.62
CA GLN A 7 4.47 -15.31 3.54
C GLN A 7 4.41 -13.97 2.81
N THR A 8 5.26 -13.78 1.81
CA THR A 8 5.27 -12.58 0.97
C THR A 8 3.94 -12.42 0.21
N GLY A 9 3.45 -13.51 -0.34
CA GLY A 9 2.15 -13.52 -1.02
C GLY A 9 1.01 -13.17 -0.09
N LYS A 10 1.00 -13.72 1.12
CA LYS A 10 -0.02 -13.43 2.13
C LYS A 10 0.02 -11.98 2.59
N LEU A 11 1.21 -11.45 2.84
CA LEU A 11 1.39 -10.05 3.24
C LEU A 11 0.94 -9.11 2.13
N SER A 12 1.35 -9.39 0.88
CA SER A 12 0.93 -8.60 -0.28
C SER A 12 -0.58 -8.60 -0.43
N ALA A 13 -1.22 -9.77 -0.27
CA ALA A 13 -2.67 -9.89 -0.35
C ALA A 13 -3.37 -9.01 0.70
N GLN A 14 -2.85 -8.96 1.93
CA GLN A 14 -3.39 -8.10 2.98
C GLN A 14 -3.30 -6.63 2.60
N VAL A 15 -2.15 -6.21 2.06
CA VAL A 15 -1.97 -4.82 1.60
C VAL A 15 -2.96 -4.50 0.49
N TYR A 16 -3.08 -5.36 -0.50
CA TYR A 16 -4.02 -5.14 -1.62
C TYR A 16 -5.47 -5.10 -1.15
N ALA A 17 -5.86 -5.94 -0.20
CA ALA A 17 -7.20 -5.93 0.38
C ALA A 17 -7.49 -4.60 1.08
N LEU A 18 -6.52 -4.06 1.82
CA LEU A 18 -6.66 -2.76 2.48
C LEU A 18 -6.80 -1.62 1.47
N VAL A 19 -6.02 -1.62 0.40
CA VAL A 19 -6.12 -0.60 -0.64
C VAL A 19 -7.48 -0.67 -1.33
N ARG A 20 -7.97 -1.87 -1.62
CA ARG A 20 -9.32 -2.05 -2.18
C ARG A 20 -10.41 -1.56 -1.24
N ALA A 21 -10.19 -1.62 0.07
CA ALA A 21 -11.14 -1.13 1.07
C ALA A 21 -11.12 0.39 1.21
N CYS A 22 -10.07 1.06 0.73
CA CYS A 22 -9.99 2.53 0.73
C CYS A 22 -11.12 3.08 -0.14
N PRO A 23 -12.02 3.89 0.43
CA PRO A 23 -13.17 4.38 -0.33
C PRO A 23 -12.77 5.27 -1.50
N LYS A 24 -13.59 5.24 -2.54
CA LYS A 24 -13.49 6.19 -3.64
C LYS A 24 -13.61 7.61 -3.10
N GLY A 25 -12.72 8.50 -3.52
CA GLY A 25 -12.69 9.86 -3.00
C GLY A 25 -11.82 10.05 -1.77
N ARG A 26 -11.12 8.99 -1.33
CA ARG A 26 -10.18 9.05 -0.22
C ARG A 26 -8.81 8.55 -0.67
N VAL A 27 -7.79 8.88 0.10
CA VAL A 27 -6.42 8.43 -0.14
C VAL A 27 -5.84 7.84 1.14
N THR A 28 -4.93 6.90 0.99
CA THR A 28 -4.19 6.33 2.12
C THR A 28 -2.69 6.51 1.90
N THR A 29 -1.88 6.11 2.86
CA THR A 29 -0.43 6.27 2.76
C THR A 29 0.27 4.94 2.95
N TYR A 30 1.51 4.89 2.46
CA TYR A 30 2.37 3.73 2.65
C TYR A 30 2.56 3.41 4.14
N GLY A 31 2.75 4.44 4.98
CA GLY A 31 2.94 4.26 6.41
C GLY A 31 1.68 3.78 7.13
N TRP A 32 0.52 4.27 6.76
CA TRP A 32 -0.74 3.82 7.36
C TRP A 32 -1.04 2.37 7.02
N LEU A 33 -0.79 1.98 5.77
CA LEU A 33 -0.94 0.58 5.36
C LEU A 33 0.05 -0.32 6.10
N ALA A 34 1.30 0.11 6.23
CA ALA A 34 2.33 -0.62 6.96
C ALA A 34 1.91 -0.87 8.41
N GLY A 35 1.42 0.16 9.09
CA GLY A 35 0.93 0.02 10.47
C GLY A 35 -0.24 -0.95 10.58
N ALA A 36 -1.16 -0.92 9.62
CA ALA A 36 -2.34 -1.79 9.64
C ALA A 36 -1.99 -3.27 9.47
N VAL A 37 -0.90 -3.59 8.75
CA VAL A 37 -0.45 -4.98 8.60
C VAL A 37 0.61 -5.39 9.63
N GLY A 38 0.87 -4.53 10.62
CA GLY A 38 1.72 -4.88 11.75
C GLY A 38 3.19 -4.46 11.63
N TYR A 39 3.55 -3.65 10.64
CA TYR A 39 4.94 -3.20 10.43
C TYR A 39 4.99 -1.67 10.36
N PRO A 40 4.81 -0.96 11.48
CA PRO A 40 4.64 0.51 11.47
C PRO A 40 5.81 1.29 10.86
N ARG A 41 6.99 0.69 10.76
CA ARG A 41 8.16 1.29 10.11
C ARG A 41 8.36 0.79 8.68
N GLY A 42 7.39 0.07 8.13
CA GLY A 42 7.50 -0.63 6.86
C GLY A 42 6.99 0.12 5.64
N ALA A 43 6.92 1.45 5.66
CA ALA A 43 6.39 2.22 4.53
C ALA A 43 7.12 1.90 3.21
N ARG A 44 8.45 1.77 3.25
CA ARG A 44 9.24 1.43 2.06
C ARG A 44 8.90 0.04 1.54
N MET A 45 8.69 -0.91 2.45
CA MET A 45 8.23 -2.27 2.11
C MET A 45 6.88 -2.22 1.37
N ILE A 46 5.95 -1.41 1.85
CA ILE A 46 4.66 -1.23 1.18
C ILE A 46 4.85 -0.67 -0.22
N GLY A 47 5.78 0.27 -0.40
CA GLY A 47 6.12 0.80 -1.72
C GLY A 47 6.55 -0.30 -2.70
N TRP A 48 7.39 -1.23 -2.25
CA TRP A 48 7.81 -2.37 -3.08
C TRP A 48 6.62 -3.28 -3.43
N ILE A 49 5.77 -3.57 -2.44
CA ILE A 49 4.57 -4.39 -2.63
C ILE A 49 3.63 -3.72 -3.64
N MET A 50 3.42 -2.42 -3.51
CA MET A 50 2.56 -1.67 -4.45
C MET A 50 3.14 -1.65 -5.86
N SER A 51 4.46 -1.58 -6.01
CA SER A 51 5.12 -1.66 -7.32
C SER A 51 4.90 -3.00 -8.02
N ALA A 52 4.63 -4.05 -7.26
CA ALA A 52 4.39 -5.40 -7.77
C ALA A 52 2.89 -5.74 -7.88
N THR A 53 2.01 -4.75 -7.82
CA THR A 53 0.55 -4.97 -7.84
C THR A 53 0.11 -5.68 -9.14
N PRO A 54 -0.54 -6.86 -9.06
CA PRO A 54 -1.07 -7.52 -10.23
C PRO A 54 -2.26 -6.76 -10.82
N ALA A 55 -2.28 -6.59 -12.14
CA ALA A 55 -3.34 -5.86 -12.82
C ALA A 55 -4.71 -6.54 -12.67
N ASN A 56 -4.73 -7.87 -12.58
CA ASN A 56 -5.97 -8.65 -12.52
C ASN A 56 -6.71 -8.54 -11.17
N LEU A 57 -6.10 -7.95 -10.16
CA LEU A 57 -6.73 -7.81 -8.85
C LEU A 57 -7.54 -6.52 -8.69
N ASN A 58 -7.48 -5.62 -9.68
CA ASN A 58 -8.21 -4.35 -9.66
C ASN A 58 -7.97 -3.54 -8.39
N VAL A 59 -6.71 -3.45 -7.99
CA VAL A 59 -6.31 -2.67 -6.81
C VAL A 59 -6.21 -1.20 -7.22
N PRO A 60 -6.94 -0.28 -6.54
CA PRO A 60 -6.88 1.15 -6.87
C PRO A 60 -5.59 1.79 -6.33
N ALA A 61 -4.46 1.40 -6.91
CA ALA A 61 -3.13 1.80 -6.45
C ALA A 61 -2.91 3.31 -6.48
N HIS A 62 -3.66 4.05 -7.29
CA HIS A 62 -3.60 5.51 -7.35
C HIS A 62 -4.02 6.18 -6.03
N ARG A 63 -4.69 5.46 -5.14
CA ARG A 63 -5.13 5.98 -3.84
C ARG A 63 -4.04 5.90 -2.77
N VAL A 64 -2.88 5.31 -3.07
CA VAL A 64 -1.75 5.22 -2.13
C VAL A 64 -0.74 6.31 -2.46
N ILE A 65 -0.56 7.25 -1.54
CA ILE A 65 0.31 8.41 -1.74
C ILE A 65 1.20 8.63 -0.51
N SER A 66 2.07 9.62 -0.57
CA SER A 66 2.94 9.92 0.58
C SER A 66 2.16 10.57 1.72
N LYS A 67 2.70 10.53 2.92
CA LYS A 67 2.08 11.17 4.10
C LYS A 67 1.94 12.68 3.95
N GLU A 68 2.74 13.29 3.09
CA GLU A 68 2.68 14.73 2.81
C GLU A 68 1.63 15.09 1.75
N GLY A 69 0.91 14.11 1.21
CA GLY A 69 -0.07 14.33 0.15
C GLY A 69 0.52 14.41 -1.25
N VAL A 70 1.75 13.95 -1.42
CA VAL A 70 2.47 13.99 -2.70
C VAL A 70 2.25 12.69 -3.48
N LEU A 71 2.07 12.78 -4.80
CA LEU A 71 1.88 11.62 -5.66
C LEU A 71 3.24 10.99 -5.98
N THR A 72 3.57 9.89 -5.28
CA THR A 72 4.88 9.24 -5.38
C THR A 72 4.91 8.00 -6.25
N GLY A 73 3.76 7.35 -6.48
CA GLY A 73 3.66 6.13 -7.27
C GLY A 73 3.50 6.37 -8.77
N SER A 74 3.79 7.58 -9.26
CA SER A 74 3.48 7.99 -10.63
C SER A 74 4.15 7.12 -11.71
N LYS A 75 5.33 6.57 -11.44
CA LYS A 75 6.05 5.71 -12.40
C LYS A 75 5.26 4.44 -12.74
N ALA A 76 4.53 3.89 -11.78
CA ALA A 76 3.72 2.69 -11.98
C ALA A 76 2.54 2.96 -12.92
N PHE A 77 2.16 4.22 -13.10
CA PHE A 77 1.08 4.64 -13.99
C PHE A 77 1.59 5.26 -15.29
N GLY A 78 2.90 5.25 -15.51
CA GLY A 78 3.52 5.81 -16.71
C GLY A 78 3.67 7.32 -16.70
N ALA A 79 2.81 8.05 -15.98
CA ALA A 79 2.86 9.50 -15.88
C ALA A 79 2.18 9.99 -14.60
N LYS A 80 2.75 11.04 -14.01
CA LYS A 80 2.21 11.68 -12.81
C LYS A 80 0.79 12.20 -13.06
N ASP A 81 0.53 12.71 -14.24
CA ASP A 81 -0.77 13.26 -14.61
C ASP A 81 -1.88 12.20 -14.61
N ARG A 82 -1.55 10.96 -14.98
CA ARG A 82 -2.54 9.88 -14.97
C ARG A 82 -3.00 9.57 -13.55
N MET A 83 -2.10 9.51 -12.59
CA MET A 83 -2.44 9.26 -11.20
C MET A 83 -3.33 10.38 -10.66
N ARG A 84 -2.98 11.62 -10.96
CA ARG A 84 -3.78 12.79 -10.58
C ARG A 84 -5.17 12.73 -11.22
N THR A 85 -5.24 12.42 -12.51
CA THR A 85 -6.53 12.30 -13.22
C THR A 85 -7.43 11.27 -12.56
N LEU A 86 -6.90 10.10 -12.21
CA LEU A 86 -7.67 9.05 -11.55
C LEU A 86 -8.20 9.51 -10.18
N LEU A 87 -7.39 10.24 -9.42
CA LEU A 87 -7.82 10.79 -8.13
C LEU A 87 -8.88 11.87 -8.31
N GLU A 88 -8.73 12.73 -9.28
CA GLU A 88 -9.74 13.74 -9.58
C GLU A 88 -11.07 13.13 -10.02
N GLU A 89 -11.02 12.06 -10.80
CA GLU A 89 -12.21 11.28 -11.17
C GLU A 89 -12.87 10.65 -9.94
N ASP A 90 -12.09 10.28 -8.94
CA ASP A 90 -12.60 9.77 -7.67
C ASP A 90 -13.22 10.86 -6.79
N GLY A 91 -13.02 12.14 -7.12
CA GLY A 91 -13.53 13.26 -6.36
C GLY A 91 -12.51 13.92 -5.42
N VAL A 92 -11.23 13.56 -5.54
CA VAL A 92 -10.17 14.18 -4.75
C VAL A 92 -9.73 15.48 -5.42
N SER A 93 -9.67 16.56 -4.65
CA SER A 93 -9.17 17.85 -5.14
C SER A 93 -7.75 18.07 -4.62
N PHE A 94 -7.02 18.93 -5.32
CA PHE A 94 -5.62 19.23 -5.01
C PHE A 94 -5.47 20.70 -4.59
N GLU A 95 -4.58 20.92 -3.63
CA GLU A 95 -4.21 22.26 -3.21
C GLU A 95 -3.40 22.97 -4.31
N PRO A 96 -3.26 24.32 -4.26
CA PRO A 96 -2.49 25.05 -5.26
C PRO A 96 -1.06 24.56 -5.45
N ASP A 97 -0.44 23.99 -4.41
CA ASP A 97 0.91 23.42 -4.49
C ASP A 97 0.95 21.99 -5.07
N GLY A 98 -0.21 21.45 -5.48
CA GLY A 98 -0.30 20.12 -6.05
C GLY A 98 -0.44 18.99 -5.05
N ARG A 99 -0.55 19.29 -3.77
CA ARG A 99 -0.70 18.27 -2.72
C ARG A 99 -2.16 17.98 -2.45
N VAL A 100 -2.42 16.78 -1.93
CA VAL A 100 -3.73 16.39 -1.41
C VAL A 100 -3.82 16.83 0.06
N ASP A 101 -4.94 17.44 0.45
CA ASP A 101 -5.21 17.75 1.85
C ASP A 101 -5.51 16.45 2.61
N MET A 102 -4.53 15.96 3.36
CA MET A 102 -4.63 14.69 4.07
C MET A 102 -5.64 14.72 5.21
N LYS A 103 -5.93 15.90 5.79
CA LYS A 103 -6.97 16.01 6.81
C LYS A 103 -8.35 15.78 6.22
N ARG A 104 -8.56 16.24 4.99
CA ARG A 104 -9.85 16.12 4.30
C ARG A 104 -10.02 14.76 3.63
N PHE A 105 -9.00 14.28 2.92
CA PHE A 105 -9.10 13.11 2.06
C PHE A 105 -8.39 11.86 2.61
N GLY A 106 -7.59 12.00 3.65
CA GLY A 106 -6.85 10.88 4.23
C GLY A 106 -7.76 9.82 4.83
N TRP A 107 -7.41 8.56 4.60
CA TRP A 107 -8.09 7.40 5.16
C TRP A 107 -7.04 6.49 5.77
N ASP A 108 -7.07 6.35 7.10
CA ASP A 108 -6.17 5.47 7.84
C ASP A 108 -6.97 4.25 8.29
N PRO A 109 -6.67 3.05 7.77
CA PRO A 109 -7.47 1.87 8.09
C PRO A 109 -7.55 1.56 9.59
N ARG A 110 -6.55 1.96 10.39
CA ARG A 110 -6.58 1.73 11.83
C ARG A 110 -7.49 2.69 12.58
N LEU A 111 -7.79 3.86 12.00
CA LEU A 111 -8.66 4.88 12.60
C LEU A 111 -10.04 4.91 11.99
N ASP A 112 -10.13 4.70 10.68
CA ASP A 112 -11.37 4.83 9.92
C ASP A 112 -12.18 3.54 9.88
N LEU A 113 -11.55 2.40 10.17
CA LEU A 113 -12.23 1.13 10.41
C LEU A 113 -12.18 0.81 11.91
N ASN A 114 -13.26 0.23 12.43
CA ASN A 114 -13.17 -0.32 13.79
C ASN A 114 -12.34 -1.62 13.77
N PRO A 115 -11.89 -2.13 14.94
CA PRO A 115 -11.05 -3.33 14.97
C PRO A 115 -11.66 -4.56 14.28
N ASP A 116 -12.97 -4.75 14.36
CA ASP A 116 -13.65 -5.87 13.71
C ASP A 116 -13.67 -5.71 12.20
N GLU A 117 -13.95 -4.51 11.70
CA GLU A 117 -13.91 -4.21 10.27
C GLU A 117 -12.51 -4.39 9.70
N LEU A 118 -11.49 -3.91 10.41
CA LEU A 118 -10.11 -4.09 9.98
C LEU A 118 -9.75 -5.58 9.89
N ARG A 119 -10.15 -6.35 10.89
CA ARG A 119 -9.93 -7.80 10.89
C ARG A 119 -10.62 -8.47 9.71
N GLU A 120 -11.86 -8.08 9.41
CA GLU A 120 -12.59 -8.63 8.26
C GLU A 120 -11.88 -8.36 6.95
N VAL A 121 -11.34 -7.14 6.76
CA VAL A 121 -10.59 -6.81 5.56
C VAL A 121 -9.32 -7.66 5.45
N LEU A 122 -8.58 -7.80 6.55
CA LEU A 122 -7.36 -8.60 6.56
C LEU A 122 -7.65 -10.09 6.32
N ASP A 123 -8.74 -10.60 6.89
CA ASP A 123 -9.17 -11.99 6.67
C ASP A 123 -9.63 -12.22 5.23
N SER A 124 -10.28 -11.24 4.61
CA SER A 124 -10.71 -11.34 3.22
C SER A 124 -9.54 -11.53 2.25
N ALA A 125 -8.35 -11.10 2.65
CA ALA A 125 -7.14 -11.26 1.85
C ALA A 125 -6.83 -12.74 1.56
N GLN A 126 -7.29 -13.67 2.38
CA GLN A 126 -7.10 -15.10 2.16
C GLN A 126 -7.70 -15.59 0.84
N THR A 127 -8.68 -14.88 0.32
CA THR A 127 -9.30 -15.22 -0.98
C THR A 127 -8.51 -14.70 -2.17
N LEU A 128 -7.57 -13.80 -1.94
CA LEU A 128 -6.74 -13.23 -2.99
C LEU A 128 -5.53 -14.14 -3.25
N ARG A 129 -5.36 -14.52 -4.50
CA ARG A 129 -4.20 -15.33 -4.88
C ARG A 129 -3.12 -14.42 -5.46
N VAL A 130 -2.06 -14.23 -4.69
CA VAL A 130 -0.92 -13.41 -5.08
C VAL A 130 0.30 -14.29 -5.22
N ASN A 131 0.89 -14.27 -6.41
CA ASN A 131 2.16 -14.92 -6.69
C ASN A 131 3.22 -13.82 -6.80
N PRO A 132 3.95 -13.50 -5.71
CA PRO A 132 4.87 -12.38 -5.73
C PRO A 132 6.07 -12.66 -6.64
N PRO A 133 6.57 -11.63 -7.36
CA PRO A 133 7.76 -11.80 -8.19
C PRO A 133 9.00 -12.01 -7.32
N ASP A 134 9.99 -12.72 -7.85
CA ASP A 134 11.24 -13.00 -7.14
C ASP A 134 11.99 -11.71 -6.76
N THR A 135 11.84 -10.65 -7.55
CA THR A 135 12.44 -9.36 -7.25
C THR A 135 11.91 -8.77 -5.95
N LEU A 136 10.59 -8.91 -5.69
CA LEU A 136 10.00 -8.46 -4.44
C LEU A 136 10.55 -9.26 -3.26
N LEU A 137 10.62 -10.58 -3.41
CA LEU A 137 11.15 -11.45 -2.35
C LEU A 137 12.59 -11.09 -2.00
N ARG A 138 13.41 -10.80 -3.01
CA ARG A 138 14.80 -10.35 -2.82
C ARG A 138 14.86 -9.03 -2.06
N LEU A 139 14.06 -8.04 -2.45
CA LEU A 139 14.02 -6.75 -1.76
C LEU A 139 13.63 -6.91 -0.30
N LEU A 140 12.62 -7.74 -0.01
CA LEU A 140 12.17 -7.95 1.37
C LEU A 140 13.21 -8.65 2.23
N ASN A 141 14.05 -9.50 1.66
CA ASN A 141 15.05 -10.23 2.42
C ASN A 141 16.41 -9.53 2.48
N ASP A 142 16.77 -8.73 1.48
CA ASP A 142 18.13 -8.22 1.33
C ASP A 142 18.28 -6.73 1.62
N ASP A 143 17.23 -5.92 1.43
CA ASP A 143 17.36 -4.47 1.63
C ASP A 143 17.45 -4.15 3.12
N PRO A 144 18.45 -3.33 3.55
CA PRO A 144 18.61 -2.94 4.94
C PRO A 144 17.39 -2.26 5.56
N ALA A 145 16.54 -1.64 4.75
CA ALA A 145 15.32 -0.99 5.21
C ALA A 145 14.16 -1.96 5.39
N SER A 146 14.32 -3.23 5.02
CA SER A 146 13.27 -4.24 5.16
C SER A 146 13.19 -4.74 6.60
N PRO A 147 11.97 -5.00 7.13
CA PRO A 147 11.81 -5.66 8.42
C PRO A 147 12.23 -7.14 8.42
N PHE A 148 12.50 -7.74 7.26
CA PHE A 148 12.78 -9.16 7.09
C PHE A 148 14.20 -9.49 6.65
N LYS A 149 15.12 -8.54 6.71
CA LYS A 149 16.48 -8.74 6.19
C LYS A 149 17.14 -9.99 6.79
N LEU A 150 17.84 -10.74 5.93
CA LEU A 150 18.48 -12.02 6.30
C LEU A 150 19.62 -11.87 7.30
N SER A 151 20.35 -10.78 7.27
CA SER A 151 21.61 -10.58 7.97
C SER A 151 21.46 -10.04 9.37
N ASP A 152 20.28 -10.10 9.98
CA ASP A 152 20.11 -9.63 11.34
C ASP A 152 20.83 -10.57 12.31
N PRO A 153 21.86 -10.09 13.00
CA PRO A 153 22.52 -10.92 14.02
C PRO A 153 21.57 -11.13 15.19
N LEU A 154 21.64 -12.30 15.74
CA LEU A 154 20.86 -12.64 16.93
C LEU A 154 21.42 -11.96 18.17
#